data_460a0ae886bb8b2814b5dccab4e2c790
#
_entry.id   460a0ae886bb8b2814b5dccab4e2c790
#
_cell.length_a   1.000
_cell.length_b   1.000
_cell.length_c   1.000
_cell.angle_alpha   90.00
_cell.angle_beta   90.00
_cell.angle_gamma   90.00
#
_symmetry.space_group_name_H-M   'P 1'
#
loop_
_entity.id
_entity.type
_entity.pdbx_description
1 polymer ?
#
loop_
_entity_poly.entity_id
_entity_poly.type
_entity_poly.pdbx_seq_one_letter_code
_entity_poly.pdbx_strand_id
1 'polypeptide(L)'
;RMRISQMQITLDGMRESHNKIKYTSGCEDAFSKVLENIDLTTRLAPEIHVVIRTNLTKTNAHEYEELQNLIIERYKGKNIAIAPAFVMNRDESGKADRGNLFSHSEYPTYILGLSNSGIDSPHVRYPTRNITECAIRNPLSLSFGPDGAVYKCWEHIGNPEFIVGKINKDGNMSITDRTLFNRQMYGADPLEDKQCRECAYLPLCLGGCPIQRVQNKFYGAHNNHCTYYKGHIHEFIAEHIRKKEAGVKNLYK
;
A
#
# COMPACT_ATOMS: atom_id res chain seq x y z
N ARG A 1 19.18 -6.21 20.84
CA ARG A 1 18.52 -4.92 20.60
C ARG A 1 18.11 -4.86 19.14
N MET A 2 16.81 -4.80 18.86
CA MET A 2 16.32 -4.59 17.49
C MET A 2 16.70 -3.18 17.04
N ARG A 3 17.25 -3.06 15.82
CA ARG A 3 17.53 -1.76 15.20
C ARG A 3 16.38 -1.39 14.26
N ILE A 4 15.45 -0.58 14.75
CA ILE A 4 14.34 -0.06 13.94
C ILE A 4 14.82 1.24 13.29
N SER A 5 14.83 1.29 11.97
CA SER A 5 15.19 2.50 11.20
C SER A 5 13.97 3.26 10.68
N GLN A 6 12.85 2.55 10.50
CA GLN A 6 11.61 3.14 10.01
C GLN A 6 10.40 2.52 10.71
N MET A 7 9.38 3.36 10.94
CA MET A 7 8.09 2.95 11.48
C MET A 7 6.97 3.53 10.62
N GLN A 8 6.01 2.69 10.25
CA GLN A 8 4.78 3.16 9.59
C GLN A 8 3.62 3.12 10.57
N ILE A 9 2.93 4.25 10.70
CA ILE A 9 1.76 4.42 11.57
C ILE A 9 0.59 4.86 10.70
N THR A 10 -0.61 4.31 10.96
CA THR A 10 -1.80 4.65 10.17
C THR A 10 -2.63 5.73 10.87
N LEU A 11 -3.02 6.75 10.10
CA LEU A 11 -3.96 7.79 10.51
C LEU A 11 -4.94 8.05 9.35
N ASP A 12 -6.16 7.54 9.45
CA ASP A 12 -7.12 7.43 8.35
C ASP A 12 -8.11 8.62 8.30
N GLY A 13 -7.61 9.84 8.09
CA GLY A 13 -8.39 11.07 8.06
C GLY A 13 -8.30 11.88 9.34
N MET A 14 -9.13 12.92 9.46
CA MET A 14 -9.25 13.74 10.65
C MET A 14 -9.92 12.94 11.79
N ARG A 15 -9.99 13.53 12.97
CA ARG A 15 -10.44 12.86 14.22
C ARG A 15 -11.72 12.07 14.05
N GLU A 16 -12.75 12.67 13.46
CA GLU A 16 -14.05 12.02 13.33
C GLU A 16 -14.01 10.80 12.42
N SER A 17 -13.40 10.96 11.23
CA SER A 17 -13.26 9.86 10.26
C SER A 17 -12.35 8.75 10.79
N HIS A 18 -11.22 9.11 11.40
CA HIS A 18 -10.31 8.13 11.97
C HIS A 18 -10.97 7.30 13.09
N ASN A 19 -11.65 7.95 14.03
CA ASN A 19 -12.30 7.29 15.16
C ASN A 19 -13.45 6.37 14.73
N LYS A 20 -14.16 6.69 13.64
CA LYS A 20 -15.17 5.80 13.04
C LYS A 20 -14.56 4.52 12.47
N ILE A 21 -13.36 4.62 11.88
CA ILE A 21 -12.68 3.49 11.23
C ILE A 21 -11.89 2.66 12.24
N LYS A 22 -11.22 3.30 13.20
CA LYS A 22 -10.31 2.68 14.18
C LYS A 22 -10.92 2.59 15.56
N TYR A 23 -12.17 2.14 15.62
CA TYR A 23 -12.82 1.87 16.90
C TYR A 23 -12.09 0.75 17.65
N THR A 24 -11.78 0.99 18.91
CA THR A 24 -11.22 -0.01 19.83
C THR A 24 -11.96 0.09 21.16
N SER A 25 -12.37 -1.05 21.70
CA SER A 25 -13.02 -1.08 23.02
C SER A 25 -12.10 -0.42 24.07
N GLY A 26 -12.65 0.55 24.81
CA GLY A 26 -11.91 1.30 25.82
C GLY A 26 -11.07 2.48 25.31
N CYS A 27 -11.16 2.80 24.02
CA CYS A 27 -10.51 4.00 23.45
C CYS A 27 -11.49 4.74 22.56
N GLU A 28 -12.12 5.78 23.10
CA GLU A 28 -13.09 6.61 22.35
C GLU A 28 -12.40 7.57 21.37
N ASP A 29 -11.12 7.91 21.61
CA ASP A 29 -10.35 8.85 20.80
C ASP A 29 -9.03 8.23 20.33
N ALA A 30 -9.16 7.31 19.37
CA ALA A 30 -8.02 6.65 18.74
C ALA A 30 -7.11 7.64 18.00
N PHE A 31 -7.66 8.73 17.44
CA PHE A 31 -6.89 9.75 16.75
C PHE A 31 -5.88 10.42 17.69
N SER A 32 -6.34 10.93 18.84
CA SER A 32 -5.44 11.54 19.83
C SER A 32 -4.43 10.52 20.34
N LYS A 33 -4.84 9.29 20.57
CA LYS A 33 -3.93 8.23 21.06
C LYS A 33 -2.80 7.93 20.06
N VAL A 34 -3.10 7.93 18.77
CA VAL A 34 -2.09 7.77 17.71
C VAL A 34 -1.14 8.95 17.70
N LEU A 35 -1.63 10.20 17.78
CA LEU A 35 -0.79 11.38 17.84
C LEU A 35 0.13 11.39 19.08
N GLU A 36 -0.37 11.03 20.27
CA GLU A 36 0.46 10.88 21.47
C GLU A 36 1.59 9.87 21.28
N ASN A 37 1.30 8.73 20.64
CA ASN A 37 2.31 7.72 20.35
C ASN A 37 3.36 8.21 19.32
N ILE A 38 2.95 9.02 18.35
CA ILE A 38 3.87 9.66 17.40
C ILE A 38 4.75 10.68 18.13
N ASP A 39 4.16 11.52 19.01
CA ASP A 39 4.90 12.48 19.85
C ASP A 39 5.94 11.76 20.71
N LEU A 40 5.55 10.66 21.32
CA LEU A 40 6.44 9.83 22.13
C LEU A 40 7.59 9.25 21.29
N THR A 41 7.27 8.71 20.11
CA THR A 41 8.27 8.12 19.19
C THR A 41 9.27 9.17 18.72
N THR A 42 8.80 10.33 18.24
CA THR A 42 9.68 11.40 17.74
C THR A 42 10.53 12.05 18.84
N ARG A 43 10.13 11.92 20.10
CA ARG A 43 10.88 12.40 21.27
C ARG A 43 11.91 11.39 21.76
N LEU A 44 11.54 10.10 21.87
CA LEU A 44 12.39 9.06 22.46
C LEU A 44 13.34 8.40 21.46
N ALA A 45 13.00 8.42 20.18
CA ALA A 45 13.74 7.79 19.10
C ALA A 45 13.74 8.69 17.84
N PRO A 46 14.35 9.89 17.91
CA PRO A 46 14.32 10.87 16.82
C PRO A 46 15.03 10.39 15.54
N GLU A 47 15.86 9.35 15.65
CA GLU A 47 16.55 8.73 14.52
C GLU A 47 15.61 7.86 13.66
N ILE A 48 14.47 7.42 14.20
CA ILE A 48 13.51 6.61 13.46
C ILE A 48 12.76 7.49 12.46
N HIS A 49 12.75 7.07 11.19
CA HIS A 49 11.90 7.70 10.19
C HIS A 49 10.44 7.24 10.37
N VAL A 50 9.55 8.14 10.77
CA VAL A 50 8.13 7.84 10.93
C VAL A 50 7.37 8.20 9.65
N VAL A 51 6.69 7.22 9.07
CA VAL A 51 5.80 7.43 7.93
C VAL A 51 4.35 7.31 8.40
N ILE A 52 3.62 8.40 8.33
CA ILE A 52 2.17 8.37 8.56
C ILE A 52 1.51 7.96 7.25
N ARG A 53 0.86 6.81 7.27
CA ARG A 53 0.07 6.31 6.16
C ARG A 53 -1.39 6.65 6.37
N THR A 54 -2.01 7.31 5.38
CA THR A 54 -3.44 7.59 5.38
C THR A 54 -4.13 6.73 4.33
N ASN A 55 -4.96 5.78 4.75
CA ASN A 55 -5.75 4.98 3.83
C ASN A 55 -6.98 5.77 3.39
N LEU A 56 -6.97 6.19 2.13
CA LEU A 56 -8.01 7.03 1.55
C LEU A 56 -9.07 6.20 0.85
N THR A 57 -10.31 6.52 1.16
CA THR A 57 -11.52 6.15 0.44
C THR A 57 -12.17 7.42 -0.10
N LYS A 58 -13.21 7.31 -0.92
CA LYS A 58 -13.97 8.49 -1.38
C LYS A 58 -14.61 9.25 -0.21
N THR A 59 -14.84 8.57 0.92
CA THR A 59 -15.48 9.15 2.11
C THR A 59 -14.57 10.11 2.86
N ASN A 60 -13.26 9.80 2.99
CA ASN A 60 -12.30 10.60 3.78
C ASN A 60 -11.23 11.31 2.94
N ALA A 61 -11.22 11.12 1.63
CA ALA A 61 -10.19 11.67 0.76
C ALA A 61 -10.13 13.21 0.80
N HIS A 62 -11.27 13.87 0.97
CA HIS A 62 -11.36 15.32 1.07
C HIS A 62 -10.66 15.91 2.30
N GLU A 63 -10.43 15.11 3.34
CA GLU A 63 -9.74 15.51 4.57
C GLU A 63 -8.21 15.44 4.47
N TYR A 64 -7.68 14.85 3.39
CA TYR A 64 -6.24 14.53 3.33
C TYR A 64 -5.36 15.77 3.35
N GLU A 65 -5.75 16.85 2.69
CA GLU A 65 -5.02 18.11 2.68
C GLU A 65 -4.93 18.72 4.09
N GLU A 66 -6.05 18.76 4.81
CA GLU A 66 -6.11 19.27 6.18
C GLU A 66 -5.23 18.43 7.12
N LEU A 67 -5.33 17.11 7.01
CA LEU A 67 -4.49 16.19 7.78
C LEU A 67 -3.00 16.36 7.47
N GLN A 68 -2.64 16.50 6.20
CA GLN A 68 -1.25 16.72 5.80
C GLN A 68 -0.71 18.02 6.40
N ASN A 69 -1.45 19.12 6.32
CA ASN A 69 -1.06 20.39 6.88
C ASN A 69 -0.88 20.31 8.40
N LEU A 70 -1.81 19.66 9.11
CA LEU A 70 -1.71 19.41 10.55
C LEU A 70 -0.43 18.66 10.92
N ILE A 71 -0.11 17.61 10.17
CA ILE A 71 1.09 16.78 10.44
C ILE A 71 2.38 17.55 10.14
N ILE A 72 2.44 18.26 9.01
CA ILE A 72 3.62 19.05 8.63
C ILE A 72 3.88 20.16 9.66
N GLU A 73 2.85 20.84 10.11
CA GLU A 73 2.97 21.92 11.11
C GLU A 73 3.37 21.36 12.47
N ARG A 74 2.67 20.32 12.96
CA ARG A 74 2.92 19.72 14.28
C ARG A 74 4.32 19.14 14.41
N TYR A 75 4.83 18.55 13.35
CA TYR A 75 6.11 17.82 13.35
C TYR A 75 7.21 18.51 12.54
N LYS A 76 7.12 19.82 12.38
CA LYS A 76 8.13 20.61 11.67
C LYS A 76 9.54 20.33 12.21
N GLY A 77 10.46 19.97 11.33
CA GLY A 77 11.85 19.64 11.68
C GLY A 77 12.07 18.26 12.31
N LYS A 78 11.03 17.42 12.39
CA LYS A 78 11.16 16.02 12.82
C LYS A 78 11.34 15.09 11.62
N ASN A 79 11.88 13.89 11.88
CA ASN A 79 12.07 12.85 10.87
C ASN A 79 10.76 12.10 10.58
N ILE A 80 9.78 12.81 10.01
CA ILE A 80 8.43 12.30 9.75
C ILE A 80 7.97 12.67 8.35
N ALA A 81 7.19 11.78 7.73
CA ALA A 81 6.52 12.02 6.48
C ALA A 81 5.06 11.53 6.55
N ILE A 82 4.19 12.08 5.72
CA ILE A 82 2.81 11.60 5.55
C ILE A 82 2.59 11.23 4.09
N ALA A 83 2.00 10.06 3.84
CA ALA A 83 1.76 9.55 2.50
C ALA A 83 0.34 9.01 2.35
N PRO A 84 -0.38 9.35 1.27
CA PRO A 84 -1.68 8.77 0.98
C PRO A 84 -1.50 7.32 0.53
N ALA A 85 -2.44 6.46 0.89
CA ALA A 85 -2.55 5.10 0.39
C ALA A 85 -4.01 4.85 0.04
N PHE A 86 -4.30 4.60 -1.21
CA PHE A 86 -5.68 4.49 -1.68
C PHE A 86 -6.22 3.08 -1.47
N VAL A 87 -7.40 3.00 -0.88
CA VAL A 87 -8.17 1.76 -0.84
C VAL A 87 -8.93 1.67 -2.17
N MET A 88 -8.50 0.75 -3.02
CA MET A 88 -9.04 0.62 -4.37
C MET A 88 -9.98 -0.58 -4.47
N ASN A 89 -11.08 -0.40 -5.20
CA ASN A 89 -11.85 -1.53 -5.68
C ASN A 89 -11.15 -2.08 -6.94
N ARG A 90 -10.63 -3.29 -6.82
CA ARG A 90 -9.94 -3.98 -7.93
C ARG A 90 -10.78 -5.05 -8.59
N ASP A 91 -11.93 -5.37 -8.02
CA ASP A 91 -12.87 -6.34 -8.59
C ASP A 91 -13.66 -5.70 -9.74
N GLU A 92 -13.37 -6.11 -10.96
CA GLU A 92 -14.05 -5.65 -12.17
C GLU A 92 -15.29 -6.51 -12.54
N SER A 93 -15.60 -7.55 -11.73
CA SER A 93 -16.81 -8.35 -11.96
C SER A 93 -18.12 -7.61 -11.65
N GLY A 94 -18.04 -6.48 -10.94
CA GLY A 94 -19.18 -5.73 -10.44
C GLY A 94 -19.94 -6.41 -9.30
N LYS A 95 -19.47 -7.57 -8.82
CA LYS A 95 -20.11 -8.31 -7.72
C LYS A 95 -19.83 -7.70 -6.35
N ALA A 96 -18.71 -6.98 -6.22
CA ALA A 96 -18.33 -6.27 -5.01
C ALA A 96 -18.35 -4.77 -5.28
N ASP A 97 -19.52 -4.19 -5.51
CA ASP A 97 -19.65 -2.73 -5.57
C ASP A 97 -19.42 -2.14 -4.17
N ARG A 98 -18.22 -1.62 -3.99
CA ARG A 98 -17.84 -0.84 -2.83
C ARG A 98 -17.75 0.61 -3.26
N GLY A 99 -18.90 1.25 -3.52
CA GLY A 99 -19.01 2.61 -4.07
C GLY A 99 -18.20 3.69 -3.36
N ASN A 100 -17.73 3.43 -2.13
CA ASN A 100 -16.84 4.32 -1.38
C ASN A 100 -15.34 4.11 -1.69
N LEU A 101 -14.97 3.12 -2.52
CA LEU A 101 -13.58 2.87 -2.90
C LEU A 101 -13.25 3.49 -4.26
N PHE A 102 -12.00 3.86 -4.43
CA PHE A 102 -11.51 4.31 -5.72
C PHE A 102 -11.47 3.15 -6.73
N SER A 103 -11.96 3.38 -7.93
CA SER A 103 -11.72 2.51 -9.06
C SER A 103 -10.28 2.69 -9.57
N HIS A 104 -9.82 1.75 -10.37
CA HIS A 104 -8.49 1.82 -10.97
C HIS A 104 -8.32 3.05 -11.88
N SER A 105 -9.39 3.51 -12.53
CA SER A 105 -9.37 4.69 -13.41
C SER A 105 -9.49 6.02 -12.65
N GLU A 106 -10.15 6.05 -11.50
CA GLU A 106 -10.30 7.26 -10.68
C GLU A 106 -9.02 7.62 -9.92
N TYR A 107 -8.23 6.60 -9.55
CA TYR A 107 -7.00 6.79 -8.77
C TYR A 107 -5.99 7.76 -9.41
N PRO A 108 -5.59 7.61 -10.69
CA PRO A 108 -4.66 8.54 -11.32
C PRO A 108 -5.16 9.98 -11.32
N THR A 109 -6.43 10.18 -11.66
CA THR A 109 -7.05 11.51 -11.71
C THR A 109 -7.00 12.20 -10.35
N TYR A 110 -7.35 11.46 -9.29
CA TYR A 110 -7.33 12.01 -7.94
C TYR A 110 -5.90 12.38 -7.49
N ILE A 111 -4.92 11.49 -7.70
CA ILE A 111 -3.55 11.72 -7.23
C ILE A 111 -2.85 12.85 -8.00
N LEU A 112 -3.13 12.99 -9.29
CA LEU A 112 -2.66 14.12 -10.09
C LEU A 112 -3.35 15.43 -9.64
N GLY A 113 -4.63 15.37 -9.28
CA GLY A 113 -5.36 16.48 -8.68
C GLY A 113 -4.72 17.00 -7.40
N LEU A 114 -4.36 16.10 -6.47
CA LEU A 114 -3.62 16.48 -5.25
C LEU A 114 -2.30 17.19 -5.59
N SER A 115 -1.56 16.66 -6.56
CA SER A 115 -0.30 17.27 -6.99
C SER A 115 -0.48 18.67 -7.57
N ASN A 116 -1.53 18.87 -8.37
CA ASN A 116 -1.86 20.19 -8.94
C ASN A 116 -2.25 21.21 -7.87
N SER A 117 -2.82 20.77 -6.74
CA SER A 117 -3.12 21.60 -5.58
C SER A 117 -1.89 21.85 -4.68
N GLY A 118 -0.70 21.42 -5.08
CA GLY A 118 0.53 21.60 -4.32
C GLY A 118 0.77 20.55 -3.22
N ILE A 119 -0.09 19.54 -3.13
CA ILE A 119 0.05 18.45 -2.18
C ILE A 119 1.03 17.43 -2.75
N ASP A 120 2.18 17.29 -2.10
CA ASP A 120 3.17 16.31 -2.56
C ASP A 120 2.72 14.88 -2.22
N SER A 121 2.99 13.96 -3.15
CA SER A 121 2.63 12.56 -2.98
C SER A 121 3.73 11.67 -3.56
N PRO A 122 4.12 10.61 -2.84
CA PRO A 122 5.12 9.66 -3.32
C PRO A 122 4.67 8.90 -4.57
N HIS A 123 3.39 8.97 -4.91
CA HIS A 123 2.82 8.32 -6.08
C HIS A 123 2.99 9.13 -7.37
N VAL A 124 3.20 10.45 -7.27
CA VAL A 124 3.44 11.32 -8.42
C VAL A 124 4.94 11.44 -8.68
N ARG A 125 5.49 10.41 -9.30
CA ARG A 125 6.92 10.30 -9.65
C ARG A 125 7.06 10.09 -11.14
N TYR A 126 8.28 10.32 -11.61
CA TYR A 126 8.65 9.85 -12.95
C TYR A 126 8.50 8.32 -12.99
N PRO A 127 7.80 7.78 -13.99
CA PRO A 127 7.65 6.34 -14.14
C PRO A 127 9.02 5.69 -14.39
N THR A 128 9.57 5.01 -13.39
CA THR A 128 10.85 4.33 -13.47
C THR A 128 10.66 2.82 -13.59
N ARG A 129 11.61 2.16 -14.23
CA ARG A 129 11.65 0.70 -14.28
C ARG A 129 11.68 0.12 -12.87
N ASN A 130 10.78 -0.82 -12.58
CA ASN A 130 10.90 -1.66 -11.40
C ASN A 130 12.01 -2.69 -11.59
N ILE A 131 12.84 -2.85 -10.57
CA ILE A 131 13.93 -3.83 -10.54
C ILE A 131 13.67 -4.93 -9.50
N THR A 132 12.62 -4.79 -8.71
CA THR A 132 12.25 -5.75 -7.67
C THR A 132 10.80 -6.16 -7.83
N GLU A 133 10.56 -7.45 -7.80
CA GLU A 133 9.21 -8.01 -7.74
C GLU A 133 8.62 -7.91 -6.33
N CYS A 134 7.32 -8.18 -6.21
CA CYS A 134 6.66 -8.30 -4.92
C CYS A 134 7.33 -9.40 -4.07
N ALA A 135 7.48 -9.13 -2.77
CA ALA A 135 8.10 -10.04 -1.80
C ALA A 135 7.52 -11.47 -1.83
N ILE A 136 6.28 -11.66 -2.27
CA ILE A 136 5.67 -12.98 -2.41
C ILE A 136 6.46 -13.93 -3.34
N ARG A 137 7.18 -13.38 -4.32
CA ARG A 137 8.05 -14.13 -5.23
C ARG A 137 9.33 -14.64 -4.57
N ASN A 138 9.70 -14.09 -3.41
CA ASN A 138 10.85 -14.56 -2.65
C ASN A 138 10.43 -15.72 -1.74
N PRO A 139 11.05 -16.91 -1.86
CA PRO A 139 10.70 -18.07 -1.03
C PRO A 139 10.88 -17.84 0.47
N LEU A 140 11.78 -16.93 0.86
CA LEU A 140 12.08 -16.60 2.25
C LEU A 140 11.16 -15.50 2.81
N SER A 141 10.35 -14.85 1.99
CA SER A 141 9.40 -13.84 2.45
C SER A 141 8.08 -14.50 2.85
N LEU A 142 7.76 -14.41 4.13
CA LEU A 142 6.60 -15.04 4.75
C LEU A 142 5.87 -14.04 5.65
N SER A 143 4.57 -14.26 5.82
CA SER A 143 3.74 -13.55 6.79
C SER A 143 3.23 -14.54 7.82
N PHE A 144 3.17 -14.12 9.09
CA PHE A 144 2.79 -14.98 10.21
C PHE A 144 1.51 -14.47 10.85
N GLY A 145 0.56 -15.37 11.05
CA GLY A 145 -0.63 -15.13 11.86
C GLY A 145 -0.34 -15.25 13.36
N PRO A 146 -1.23 -14.72 14.22
CA PRO A 146 -1.05 -14.75 15.67
C PRO A 146 -1.11 -16.17 16.26
N ASP A 147 -1.68 -17.11 15.53
CA ASP A 147 -1.83 -18.54 15.84
C ASP A 147 -0.66 -19.41 15.34
N GLY A 148 0.39 -18.77 14.78
CA GLY A 148 1.51 -19.46 14.17
C GLY A 148 1.25 -20.00 12.76
N ALA A 149 0.12 -19.67 12.14
CA ALA A 149 -0.12 -19.96 10.72
C ALA A 149 0.83 -19.16 9.84
N VAL A 150 1.32 -19.77 8.77
CA VAL A 150 2.25 -19.17 7.82
C VAL A 150 1.56 -18.93 6.49
N TYR A 151 1.72 -17.72 5.96
CA TYR A 151 1.14 -17.26 4.70
C TYR A 151 2.22 -16.69 3.77
N LYS A 152 1.94 -16.64 2.49
CA LYS A 152 2.81 -15.96 1.50
C LYS A 152 2.49 -14.46 1.37
N CYS A 153 1.27 -14.05 1.68
CA CYS A 153 0.84 -12.65 1.58
C CYS A 153 0.11 -12.23 2.87
N TRP A 154 0.36 -11.03 3.32
CA TRP A 154 -0.30 -10.45 4.50
C TRP A 154 -1.82 -10.30 4.33
N GLU A 155 -2.30 -10.08 3.09
CA GLU A 155 -3.73 -9.97 2.78
C GLU A 155 -4.50 -11.29 3.07
N HIS A 156 -3.78 -12.38 3.21
CA HIS A 156 -4.35 -13.70 3.49
C HIS A 156 -4.36 -14.07 4.97
N ILE A 157 -3.73 -13.26 5.85
CA ILE A 157 -3.68 -13.57 7.28
C ILE A 157 -5.10 -13.67 7.83
N GLY A 158 -5.38 -14.79 8.52
CA GLY A 158 -6.70 -15.11 9.06
C GLY A 158 -7.61 -15.90 8.12
N ASN A 159 -7.23 -16.09 6.85
CA ASN A 159 -7.97 -16.98 5.94
C ASN A 159 -7.32 -18.37 5.90
N PRO A 160 -7.99 -19.43 6.43
CA PRO A 160 -7.43 -20.77 6.52
C PRO A 160 -7.12 -21.40 5.15
N GLU A 161 -7.80 -21.00 4.07
CA GLU A 161 -7.56 -21.53 2.72
C GLU A 161 -6.19 -21.15 2.14
N PHE A 162 -5.54 -20.13 2.72
CA PHE A 162 -4.25 -19.63 2.26
C PHE A 162 -3.09 -19.94 3.21
N ILE A 163 -3.30 -20.83 4.18
CA ILE A 163 -2.23 -21.30 5.07
C ILE A 163 -1.29 -22.22 4.29
N VAL A 164 -0.05 -21.79 4.15
CA VAL A 164 1.00 -22.57 3.46
C VAL A 164 1.87 -23.36 4.43
N GLY A 165 1.80 -23.09 5.73
CA GLY A 165 2.63 -23.75 6.72
C GLY A 165 2.29 -23.33 8.15
N LYS A 166 3.14 -23.77 9.09
CA LYS A 166 3.02 -23.44 10.51
C LYS A 166 4.39 -23.19 11.12
N ILE A 167 4.42 -22.32 12.12
CA ILE A 167 5.55 -22.17 13.05
C ILE A 167 5.10 -22.61 14.44
N ASN A 168 5.90 -23.43 15.10
CA ASN A 168 5.60 -23.89 16.45
C ASN A 168 6.20 -22.93 17.53
N LYS A 169 5.92 -23.22 18.80
CA LYS A 169 6.39 -22.41 19.94
C LYS A 169 7.93 -22.41 20.08
N ASP A 170 8.60 -23.42 19.55
CA ASP A 170 10.07 -23.53 19.58
C ASP A 170 10.72 -22.76 18.42
N GLY A 171 9.92 -22.10 17.57
CA GLY A 171 10.40 -21.36 16.41
C GLY A 171 10.67 -22.22 15.17
N ASN A 172 10.36 -23.53 15.22
CA ASN A 172 10.51 -24.40 14.06
C ASN A 172 9.35 -24.19 13.08
N MET A 173 9.70 -23.86 11.85
CA MET A 173 8.75 -23.62 10.77
C MET A 173 8.73 -24.78 9.78
N SER A 174 7.53 -25.12 9.31
CA SER A 174 7.34 -26.11 8.23
C SER A 174 6.34 -25.61 7.19
N ILE A 175 6.63 -25.84 5.92
CA ILE A 175 5.67 -25.64 4.82
C ILE A 175 4.87 -26.93 4.69
N THR A 176 3.58 -26.85 5.00
CA THR A 176 2.65 -28.00 5.01
C THR A 176 1.90 -28.15 3.70
N ASP A 177 1.66 -27.05 2.97
CA ASP A 177 1.07 -27.07 1.63
C ASP A 177 2.05 -26.47 0.61
N ARG A 178 2.89 -27.32 0.02
CA ARG A 178 3.86 -26.94 -1.01
C ARG A 178 3.19 -26.57 -2.33
N THR A 179 2.04 -27.14 -2.64
CA THR A 179 1.30 -26.85 -3.87
C THR A 179 0.76 -25.42 -3.83
N LEU A 180 0.10 -25.06 -2.74
CA LEU A 180 -0.38 -23.69 -2.53
C LEU A 180 0.77 -22.69 -2.45
N PHE A 181 1.85 -23.03 -1.73
CA PHE A 181 3.05 -22.19 -1.62
C PHE A 181 3.62 -21.85 -3.01
N ASN A 182 3.84 -22.87 -3.85
CA ASN A 182 4.38 -22.68 -5.19
C ASN A 182 3.39 -21.98 -6.13
N ARG A 183 2.08 -22.26 -5.99
CA ARG A 183 1.04 -21.57 -6.76
C ARG A 183 1.04 -20.06 -6.49
N GLN A 184 1.16 -19.66 -5.23
CA GLN A 184 1.21 -18.24 -4.87
C GLN A 184 2.49 -17.55 -5.35
N MET A 185 3.62 -18.27 -5.39
CA MET A 185 4.89 -17.71 -5.87
C MET A 185 4.97 -17.65 -7.40
N TYR A 186 4.63 -18.73 -8.09
CA TYR A 186 4.95 -18.93 -9.50
C TYR A 186 3.72 -19.19 -10.38
N GLY A 187 2.54 -19.38 -9.79
CA GLY A 187 1.36 -19.87 -10.50
C GLY A 187 0.80 -18.93 -11.58
N ALA A 188 1.17 -17.67 -11.57
CA ALA A 188 0.69 -16.66 -12.51
C ALA A 188 1.82 -15.74 -12.97
N ASP A 189 2.75 -16.29 -13.76
CA ASP A 189 3.84 -15.52 -14.35
C ASP A 189 3.30 -14.52 -15.38
N PRO A 190 3.68 -13.22 -15.31
CA PRO A 190 3.26 -12.23 -16.31
C PRO A 190 3.77 -12.53 -17.72
N LEU A 191 4.88 -13.25 -17.88
CA LEU A 191 5.41 -13.63 -19.20
C LEU A 191 4.61 -14.75 -19.88
N GLU A 192 3.84 -15.52 -19.10
CA GLU A 192 2.88 -16.50 -19.65
C GLU A 192 1.57 -15.85 -20.13
N ASP A 193 1.28 -14.65 -19.66
CA ASP A 193 0.10 -13.87 -20.04
C ASP A 193 0.41 -13.02 -21.28
N LYS A 194 -0.26 -13.30 -22.39
CA LYS A 194 -0.05 -12.57 -23.65
C LYS A 194 -0.22 -11.07 -23.50
N GLN A 195 -1.24 -10.61 -22.74
CA GLN A 195 -1.48 -9.19 -22.54
C GLN A 195 -0.32 -8.51 -21.80
N CYS A 196 0.25 -9.16 -20.79
CA CYS A 196 1.39 -8.64 -20.07
C CYS A 196 2.68 -8.70 -20.89
N ARG A 197 2.92 -9.81 -21.59
CA ARG A 197 4.14 -10.01 -22.40
C ARG A 197 4.28 -8.98 -23.52
N GLU A 198 3.16 -8.58 -24.13
CA GLU A 198 3.11 -7.59 -25.21
C GLU A 198 2.90 -6.14 -24.70
N CYS A 199 2.83 -5.95 -23.38
CA CYS A 199 2.52 -4.66 -22.78
C CYS A 199 3.78 -3.79 -22.58
N ALA A 200 3.78 -2.58 -23.17
CA ALA A 200 4.86 -1.62 -22.98
C ALA A 200 5.08 -1.19 -21.52
N TYR A 201 4.08 -1.35 -20.67
CA TYR A 201 4.17 -1.01 -19.24
C TYR A 201 4.75 -2.14 -18.38
N LEU A 202 5.03 -3.32 -18.94
CA LEU A 202 5.55 -4.44 -18.14
C LEU A 202 6.81 -4.10 -17.34
N PRO A 203 7.79 -3.33 -17.86
CA PRO A 203 8.97 -2.92 -17.09
C PRO A 203 8.65 -2.02 -15.89
N LEU A 204 7.51 -1.34 -15.90
CA LEU A 204 7.07 -0.45 -14.81
C LEU A 204 6.31 -1.21 -13.72
N CYS A 205 5.57 -2.27 -14.06
CA CYS A 205 4.67 -2.94 -13.14
C CYS A 205 5.03 -4.39 -12.81
N LEU A 206 5.92 -5.02 -13.59
CA LEU A 206 6.30 -6.44 -13.46
C LEU A 206 5.08 -7.40 -13.39
N GLY A 207 3.99 -7.04 -14.10
CA GLY A 207 2.74 -7.79 -14.11
C GLY A 207 1.80 -7.49 -12.93
N GLY A 208 2.09 -6.48 -12.11
CA GLY A 208 1.23 -6.06 -11.01
C GLY A 208 1.24 -7.00 -9.80
N CYS A 209 0.10 -7.11 -9.10
CA CYS A 209 -0.01 -7.92 -7.90
C CYS A 209 -0.04 -9.43 -8.22
N PRO A 210 0.96 -10.23 -7.81
CA PRO A 210 1.00 -11.67 -8.10
C PRO A 210 -0.20 -12.44 -7.51
N ILE A 211 -0.67 -12.07 -6.32
CA ILE A 211 -1.83 -12.71 -5.69
C ILE A 211 -3.10 -12.49 -6.50
N GLN A 212 -3.34 -11.28 -6.98
CA GLN A 212 -4.51 -11.00 -7.79
C GLN A 212 -4.48 -11.76 -9.12
N ARG A 213 -3.28 -11.89 -9.71
CA ARG A 213 -3.10 -12.73 -10.89
C ARG A 213 -3.41 -14.20 -10.60
N VAL A 214 -2.94 -14.73 -9.46
CA VAL A 214 -3.25 -16.09 -9.00
C VAL A 214 -4.76 -16.25 -8.76
N GLN A 215 -5.40 -15.28 -8.13
CA GLN A 215 -6.84 -15.29 -7.90
C GLN A 215 -7.62 -15.29 -9.22
N ASN A 216 -7.21 -14.47 -10.19
CA ASN A 216 -7.83 -14.47 -11.51
C ASN A 216 -7.66 -15.80 -12.23
N LYS A 217 -6.44 -16.39 -12.21
CA LYS A 217 -6.11 -17.61 -12.95
C LYS A 217 -6.74 -18.87 -12.33
N PHE A 218 -6.80 -18.96 -10.99
CA PHE A 218 -7.14 -20.21 -10.31
C PHE A 218 -8.45 -20.19 -9.52
N TYR A 219 -8.97 -18.99 -9.22
CA TYR A 219 -10.13 -18.83 -8.34
C TYR A 219 -11.29 -18.05 -8.99
N GLY A 220 -11.20 -17.76 -10.29
CA GLY A 220 -12.26 -17.10 -11.04
C GLY A 220 -12.52 -15.64 -10.62
N ALA A 221 -11.54 -14.98 -10.00
CA ALA A 221 -11.63 -13.56 -9.69
C ALA A 221 -11.40 -12.72 -10.96
N HIS A 222 -11.86 -11.46 -10.90
CA HIS A 222 -11.72 -10.47 -11.96
C HIS A 222 -11.05 -9.21 -11.43
N ASN A 223 -9.84 -9.38 -10.85
CA ASN A 223 -9.09 -8.26 -10.31
C ASN A 223 -8.33 -7.51 -11.42
N ASN A 224 -8.40 -6.19 -11.40
CA ASN A 224 -7.49 -5.37 -12.19
C ASN A 224 -6.14 -5.24 -11.46
N HIS A 225 -5.14 -5.94 -11.96
CA HIS A 225 -3.78 -5.96 -11.41
C HIS A 225 -2.80 -5.06 -12.20
N CYS A 226 -3.28 -4.31 -13.18
CA CYS A 226 -2.47 -3.39 -13.98
C CYS A 226 -1.89 -2.24 -13.13
N THR A 227 -0.83 -1.61 -13.64
CA THR A 227 -0.33 -0.37 -13.06
C THR A 227 -1.28 0.79 -13.35
N TYR A 228 -1.37 1.72 -12.41
CA TYR A 228 -2.14 2.96 -12.59
C TYR A 228 -1.54 3.91 -13.64
N TYR A 229 -0.31 3.70 -14.09
CA TYR A 229 0.27 4.44 -15.22
C TYR A 229 -0.38 4.08 -16.57
N LYS A 230 -1.01 2.91 -16.66
CA LYS A 230 -1.61 2.45 -17.92
C LYS A 230 -2.76 3.36 -18.32
N GLY A 231 -2.60 4.04 -19.45
CA GLY A 231 -3.54 5.04 -19.94
C GLY A 231 -3.29 6.48 -19.47
N HIS A 232 -2.42 6.68 -18.45
CA HIS A 232 -2.18 7.98 -17.82
C HIS A 232 -0.71 8.40 -17.78
N ILE A 233 0.18 7.69 -18.47
CA ILE A 233 1.63 7.90 -18.35
C ILE A 233 2.05 9.31 -18.77
N HIS A 234 1.37 9.88 -19.76
CA HIS A 234 1.69 11.22 -20.26
C HIS A 234 1.44 12.29 -19.20
N GLU A 235 0.34 12.17 -18.46
CA GLU A 235 -0.03 13.07 -17.38
C GLU A 235 1.00 13.00 -16.23
N PHE A 236 1.44 11.80 -15.86
CA PHE A 236 2.48 11.62 -14.84
C PHE A 236 3.84 12.20 -15.27
N ILE A 237 4.21 12.04 -16.53
CA ILE A 237 5.45 12.62 -17.08
C ILE A 237 5.35 14.15 -17.10
N ALA A 238 4.24 14.70 -17.61
CA ALA A 238 4.01 16.14 -17.64
C ALA A 238 4.06 16.76 -16.26
N GLU A 239 3.41 16.14 -15.28
CA GLU A 239 3.43 16.61 -13.89
C GLU A 239 4.83 16.53 -13.25
N HIS A 240 5.59 15.50 -13.56
CA HIS A 240 6.98 15.40 -13.13
C HIS A 240 7.83 16.54 -13.70
N ILE A 241 7.69 16.87 -14.99
CA ILE A 241 8.40 17.97 -15.65
C ILE A 241 8.01 19.29 -15.00
N ARG A 242 6.71 19.56 -14.84
CA ARG A 242 6.19 20.77 -14.19
C ARG A 242 6.79 20.98 -12.79
N LYS A 243 6.82 19.93 -11.96
CA LYS A 243 7.43 19.98 -10.62
C LYS A 243 8.92 20.29 -10.68
N LYS A 244 9.64 19.69 -11.63
CA LYS A 244 11.07 19.89 -11.79
C LYS A 244 11.39 21.33 -12.21
N GLU A 245 10.63 21.90 -13.15
CA GLU A 245 10.76 23.29 -13.62
C GLU A 245 10.44 24.29 -12.51
N ALA A 246 9.43 23.99 -11.69
CA ALA A 246 9.07 24.80 -10.51
C ALA A 246 10.06 24.68 -9.34
N GLY A 247 11.12 23.88 -9.46
CA GLY A 247 12.12 23.68 -8.40
C GLY A 247 11.58 22.96 -7.15
N VAL A 248 10.44 22.27 -7.25
CA VAL A 248 9.84 21.52 -6.15
C VAL A 248 10.77 20.36 -5.79
N LYS A 249 11.33 20.41 -4.59
CA LYS A 249 12.14 19.30 -4.08
C LYS A 249 11.24 18.11 -3.76
N ASN A 250 11.55 16.97 -4.35
CA ASN A 250 10.83 15.74 -4.07
C ASN A 250 11.10 15.35 -2.60
N LEU A 251 10.09 15.40 -1.73
CA LEU A 251 10.20 15.06 -0.32
C LEU A 251 10.40 13.55 -0.09
N TYR A 252 10.18 12.75 -1.11
CA TYR A 252 10.25 11.29 -1.07
C TYR A 252 11.42 10.78 -1.94
N LYS A 253 12.64 11.01 -1.47
CA LYS A 253 13.84 10.40 -2.09
C LYS A 253 14.04 8.97 -1.62
#